data_f40116a6c42938a8496a9c8534db142b
#
_entry.id   f40116a6c42938a8496a9c8534db142b
#
_cell.length_a   1.000
_cell.length_b   1.000
_cell.length_c   1.000
_cell.angle_alpha   90.00
_cell.angle_beta   90.00
_cell.angle_gamma   90.00
#
_symmetry.space_group_name_H-M   'P 1'
#
loop_
_entity.id
_entity.type
_entity.pdbx_description
1 polymer ?
#
loop_
_entity_poly.entity_id
_entity_poly.type
_entity_poly.pdbx_seq_one_letter_code
_entity_poly.pdbx_strand_id
1 'polypeptide(L)'
;MFSCRWNHQQELIPAFMVEIPDPDNWDMIVFDVDGPLLDREGFHEDLVKVARRVDREVMPVSLASGRTLPNVTPIMQAIGASGFIVAENGGMVWDSGQGHEILALSDGRRAKEAAEWLATKIDDLDPRGIESNRWRETEWCLSETDSFELMRDLIADSKWSDLEVVSTGFAVHIASPGLNKSNGLKVALEQRGVDPSRVIACGDAPNDLPMFDLVGLSVAVNDEFPEVSMSA
;
A
#
# COMPACT_ATOMS: atom_id res chain seq x y z
N MET A 1 18.70 -3.37 9.85
CA MET A 1 18.18 -4.57 9.19
C MET A 1 17.33 -5.32 10.20
N PHE A 2 16.01 -5.12 10.16
CA PHE A 2 15.07 -5.72 11.12
C PHE A 2 14.31 -6.83 10.41
N SER A 3 14.66 -8.10 10.63
CA SER A 3 13.81 -9.22 10.27
C SER A 3 13.22 -9.81 11.55
N CYS A 4 11.95 -9.56 11.84
CA CYS A 4 11.21 -10.30 12.85
C CYS A 4 10.84 -11.68 12.30
N ARG A 5 11.60 -12.71 12.63
CA ARG A 5 11.21 -14.10 12.37
C ARG A 5 10.30 -14.59 13.49
N TRP A 6 9.07 -14.88 13.19
CA TRP A 6 8.25 -15.78 14.01
C TRP A 6 8.52 -17.21 13.57
N ASN A 7 9.28 -17.94 14.36
CA ASN A 7 9.48 -19.38 14.18
C ASN A 7 8.92 -20.13 15.39
N HIS A 8 8.05 -21.09 15.16
CA HIS A 8 7.43 -21.96 16.18
C HIS A 8 8.39 -22.95 16.88
N GLN A 9 9.69 -22.75 16.77
CA GLN A 9 10.68 -23.52 17.54
C GLN A 9 11.53 -22.54 18.35
N GLN A 10 11.42 -22.63 19.69
CA GLN A 10 12.23 -21.91 20.66
C GLN A 10 13.71 -22.29 20.51
N GLU A 11 14.43 -21.64 19.61
CA GLU A 11 15.87 -21.48 19.72
C GLU A 11 16.16 -20.02 20.06
N LEU A 12 16.86 -19.81 21.18
CA LEU A 12 17.34 -18.50 21.61
C LEU A 12 18.21 -17.87 20.52
N ILE A 13 17.63 -17.02 19.70
CA ILE A 13 18.38 -16.19 18.77
C ILE A 13 19.19 -15.21 19.64
N PRO A 14 20.51 -15.08 19.44
CA PRO A 14 21.28 -14.07 20.13
C PRO A 14 20.62 -12.72 19.92
N ALA A 15 20.31 -12.03 21.01
CA ALA A 15 19.73 -10.70 20.96
C ALA A 15 20.72 -9.78 20.24
N PHE A 16 20.51 -9.57 18.95
CA PHE A 16 20.99 -8.35 18.33
C PHE A 16 20.28 -7.24 19.10
N MET A 17 21.03 -6.34 19.72
CA MET A 17 20.46 -5.15 20.31
C MET A 17 19.87 -4.32 19.17
N VAL A 18 18.58 -4.48 18.95
CA VAL A 18 17.79 -3.59 18.11
C VAL A 18 17.67 -2.31 18.93
N GLU A 19 18.32 -1.25 18.50
CA GLU A 19 18.06 0.07 19.09
C GLU A 19 16.60 0.40 18.77
N ILE A 20 15.75 0.38 19.79
CA ILE A 20 14.36 0.84 19.65
C ILE A 20 14.45 2.36 19.47
N PRO A 21 13.96 2.89 18.35
CA PRO A 21 14.00 4.33 18.12
C PRO A 21 13.28 5.07 19.23
N ASP A 22 13.86 6.19 19.69
CA ASP A 22 13.24 7.05 20.69
C ASP A 22 11.85 7.52 20.18
N PRO A 23 10.75 7.23 20.88
CA PRO A 23 9.41 7.63 20.46
C PRO A 23 9.27 9.13 20.19
N ASP A 24 10.02 9.98 20.90
CA ASP A 24 9.98 11.43 20.74
C ASP A 24 10.51 11.93 19.37
N ASN A 25 11.16 11.05 18.61
CA ASN A 25 11.65 11.37 17.28
C ASN A 25 10.60 11.19 16.18
N TRP A 26 9.44 10.61 16.49
CA TRP A 26 8.45 10.20 15.49
C TRP A 26 7.09 10.85 15.75
N ASP A 27 6.46 11.29 14.68
CA ASP A 27 5.16 11.95 14.73
C ASP A 27 4.02 11.04 14.27
N MET A 28 4.35 9.97 13.53
CA MET A 28 3.34 9.08 12.93
C MET A 28 3.93 7.72 12.54
N ILE A 29 3.08 6.69 12.53
CA ILE A 29 3.38 5.41 11.91
C ILE A 29 2.35 5.08 10.82
N VAL A 30 2.81 4.56 9.70
CA VAL A 30 2.01 4.15 8.54
C VAL A 30 2.21 2.66 8.30
N PHE A 31 1.13 1.89 8.29
CA PHE A 31 1.17 0.46 7.96
C PHE A 31 0.61 0.21 6.57
N ASP A 32 1.27 -0.66 5.80
CA ASP A 32 0.54 -1.41 4.79
C ASP A 32 -0.50 -2.31 5.49
N VAL A 33 -1.54 -2.66 4.77
CA VAL A 33 -2.62 -3.50 5.28
C VAL A 33 -2.31 -4.97 5.06
N ASP A 34 -2.04 -5.34 3.81
CA ASP A 34 -1.79 -6.72 3.42
C ASP A 34 -0.35 -7.09 3.80
N GLY A 35 -0.18 -8.23 4.46
CA GLY A 35 1.08 -8.65 5.04
C GLY A 35 1.25 -8.15 6.48
N PRO A 36 1.44 -6.84 6.75
CA PRO A 36 1.63 -6.36 8.11
C PRO A 36 0.44 -6.58 9.04
N LEU A 37 -0.76 -6.22 8.61
CA LEU A 37 -1.96 -6.25 9.48
C LEU A 37 -2.88 -7.41 9.19
N LEU A 38 -2.92 -7.86 7.95
CA LEU A 38 -3.87 -8.81 7.42
C LEU A 38 -3.17 -9.79 6.47
N ASP A 39 -3.30 -11.08 6.74
CA ASP A 39 -2.87 -12.15 5.85
C ASP A 39 -4.04 -13.05 5.40
N ARG A 40 -3.74 -14.22 4.85
CA ARG A 40 -4.76 -15.19 4.40
C ARG A 40 -5.56 -15.82 5.55
N GLU A 41 -5.03 -15.81 6.76
CA GLU A 41 -5.66 -16.36 7.97
C GLU A 41 -6.50 -15.30 8.68
N GLY A 42 -6.37 -14.02 8.31
CA GLY A 42 -7.11 -12.91 8.86
C GLY A 42 -6.21 -11.84 9.48
N PHE A 43 -6.73 -11.13 10.46
CA PHE A 43 -5.97 -10.12 11.19
C PHE A 43 -4.95 -10.74 12.15
N HIS A 44 -3.75 -10.21 12.16
CA HIS A 44 -2.77 -10.46 13.22
C HIS A 44 -3.24 -9.81 14.52
N GLU A 45 -3.96 -10.56 15.35
CA GLU A 45 -4.64 -10.01 16.55
C GLU A 45 -3.73 -9.21 17.46
N ASP A 46 -2.50 -9.67 17.68
CA ASP A 46 -1.57 -9.00 18.57
C ASP A 46 -1.05 -7.71 17.97
N LEU A 47 -0.82 -7.67 16.66
CA LEU A 47 -0.41 -6.44 15.98
C LEU A 47 -1.53 -5.40 15.95
N VAL A 48 -2.78 -5.81 15.74
CA VAL A 48 -3.95 -4.92 15.88
C VAL A 48 -4.05 -4.33 17.28
N LYS A 49 -3.80 -5.12 18.32
CA LYS A 49 -3.76 -4.63 19.72
C LYS A 49 -2.63 -3.63 19.91
N VAL A 50 -1.45 -3.91 19.37
CA VAL A 50 -0.28 -3.02 19.44
C VAL A 50 -0.54 -1.74 18.68
N ALA A 51 -1.02 -1.80 17.44
CA ALA A 51 -1.34 -0.64 16.61
C ALA A 51 -2.35 0.30 17.32
N ARG A 52 -3.41 -0.29 17.92
CA ARG A 52 -4.39 0.45 18.72
C ARG A 52 -3.78 1.12 19.96
N ARG A 53 -2.84 0.46 20.59
CA ARG A 53 -2.13 1.02 21.74
C ARG A 53 -1.20 2.15 21.32
N VAL A 54 -0.45 1.96 20.23
CA VAL A 54 0.43 3.00 19.66
C VAL A 54 -0.39 4.24 19.30
N ASP A 55 -1.53 4.08 18.65
CA ASP A 55 -2.41 5.20 18.28
C ASP A 55 -2.88 6.01 19.47
N ARG A 56 -3.21 5.34 20.58
CA ARG A 56 -3.75 6.00 21.79
C ARG A 56 -2.71 6.61 22.71
N GLU A 57 -1.53 6.04 22.78
CA GLU A 57 -0.55 6.32 23.83
C GLU A 57 0.73 6.96 23.30
N VAL A 58 1.02 6.83 22.00
CA VAL A 58 2.32 7.22 21.44
C VAL A 58 2.18 8.18 20.26
N MET A 59 1.62 7.73 19.14
CA MET A 59 1.50 8.51 17.90
C MET A 59 0.36 8.01 17.02
N PRO A 60 -0.24 8.86 16.15
CA PRO A 60 -1.28 8.45 15.20
C PRO A 60 -0.81 7.30 14.31
N VAL A 61 -1.71 6.33 14.11
CA VAL A 61 -1.56 5.23 13.16
C VAL A 61 -2.33 5.54 11.88
N SER A 62 -1.67 5.42 10.73
CA SER A 62 -2.22 5.59 9.39
C SER A 62 -2.11 4.30 8.59
N LEU A 63 -2.87 4.19 7.51
CA LEU A 63 -2.84 3.04 6.61
C LEU A 63 -2.52 3.46 5.18
N ALA A 64 -1.68 2.66 4.47
CA ALA A 64 -1.39 2.84 3.05
C ALA A 64 -1.51 1.49 2.33
N SER A 65 -2.42 1.36 1.36
CA SER A 65 -2.76 0.08 0.76
C SER A 65 -3.09 0.19 -0.74
N GLY A 66 -2.91 -0.90 -1.47
CA GLY A 66 -3.45 -1.09 -2.83
C GLY A 66 -4.96 -1.34 -2.87
N ARG A 67 -5.59 -1.57 -1.73
CA ARG A 67 -7.05 -1.75 -1.61
C ARG A 67 -7.79 -0.45 -1.87
N THR A 68 -9.06 -0.57 -2.27
CA THR A 68 -9.93 0.60 -2.44
C THR A 68 -10.29 1.24 -1.10
N LEU A 69 -10.57 2.52 -1.09
CA LEU A 69 -10.91 3.26 0.14
C LEU A 69 -12.05 2.62 0.95
N PRO A 70 -13.16 2.15 0.35
CA PRO A 70 -14.22 1.44 1.08
C PRO A 70 -13.75 0.14 1.74
N ASN A 71 -12.68 -0.48 1.25
CA ASN A 71 -12.14 -1.71 1.84
C ASN A 71 -11.16 -1.42 2.99
N VAL A 72 -10.47 -0.27 2.98
CA VAL A 72 -9.51 0.12 4.03
C VAL A 72 -10.20 0.81 5.21
N THR A 73 -11.25 1.59 4.95
CA THR A 73 -11.98 2.34 5.99
C THR A 73 -12.47 1.46 7.15
N PRO A 74 -13.13 0.31 6.92
CA PRO A 74 -13.54 -0.59 8.01
C PRO A 74 -12.36 -1.15 8.81
N ILE A 75 -11.22 -1.38 8.16
CA ILE A 75 -9.99 -1.87 8.80
C ILE A 75 -9.48 -0.81 9.78
N MET A 76 -9.36 0.43 9.31
CA MET A 76 -8.94 1.56 10.14
C MET A 76 -9.86 1.75 11.36
N GLN A 77 -11.19 1.67 11.16
CA GLN A 77 -12.18 1.73 12.24
C GLN A 77 -12.05 0.56 13.23
N ALA A 78 -11.82 -0.67 12.72
CA ALA A 78 -11.65 -1.85 13.58
C ALA A 78 -10.39 -1.76 14.44
N ILE A 79 -9.30 -1.20 13.92
CA ILE A 79 -8.07 -0.91 14.67
C ILE A 79 -8.33 0.24 15.65
N GLY A 80 -9.16 1.20 15.31
CA GLY A 80 -9.37 2.44 16.06
C GLY A 80 -8.25 3.44 15.84
N ALA A 81 -7.66 3.43 14.65
CA ALA A 81 -6.59 4.31 14.25
C ALA A 81 -7.11 5.73 13.92
N SER A 82 -6.33 6.76 14.25
CA SER A 82 -6.70 8.18 14.13
C SER A 82 -5.97 8.94 13.03
N GLY A 83 -5.12 8.25 12.28
CA GLY A 83 -4.37 8.82 11.18
C GLY A 83 -5.21 9.04 9.91
N PHE A 84 -4.56 8.95 8.77
CA PHE A 84 -5.19 9.02 7.44
C PHE A 84 -5.17 7.66 6.74
N ILE A 85 -5.87 7.57 5.62
CA ILE A 85 -5.83 6.46 4.68
C ILE A 85 -5.24 6.94 3.35
N VAL A 86 -4.27 6.19 2.85
CA VAL A 86 -3.81 6.21 1.47
C VAL A 86 -4.29 4.89 0.84
N ALA A 87 -5.17 4.98 -0.15
CA ALA A 87 -5.75 3.82 -0.83
C ALA A 87 -5.40 3.80 -2.32
N GLU A 88 -5.68 2.68 -2.99
CA GLU A 88 -5.44 2.50 -4.43
C GLU A 88 -4.01 2.86 -4.83
N ASN A 89 -3.03 2.31 -4.10
CA ASN A 89 -1.60 2.56 -4.33
C ASN A 89 -1.23 4.05 -4.38
N GLY A 90 -1.89 4.88 -3.59
CA GLY A 90 -1.62 6.31 -3.54
C GLY A 90 -2.61 7.19 -4.30
N GLY A 91 -3.55 6.57 -5.03
CA GLY A 91 -4.53 7.31 -5.84
C GLY A 91 -5.61 8.01 -5.03
N MET A 92 -5.93 7.49 -3.86
CA MET A 92 -6.96 8.04 -2.99
C MET A 92 -6.37 8.39 -1.63
N VAL A 93 -6.67 9.59 -1.15
CA VAL A 93 -6.28 10.05 0.20
C VAL A 93 -7.51 10.50 0.96
N TRP A 94 -7.64 10.03 2.19
CA TRP A 94 -8.71 10.47 3.08
C TRP A 94 -8.21 10.61 4.52
N ASP A 95 -8.50 11.74 5.12
CA ASP A 95 -8.19 12.05 6.51
C ASP A 95 -9.42 12.56 7.25
N SER A 96 -9.96 11.75 8.16
CA SER A 96 -11.12 12.14 8.96
C SER A 96 -10.84 13.31 9.91
N GLY A 97 -9.58 13.55 10.29
CA GLY A 97 -9.16 14.66 11.14
C GLY A 97 -9.10 16.00 10.40
N GLN A 98 -9.00 15.96 9.06
CA GLN A 98 -9.00 17.14 8.18
C GLN A 98 -10.36 17.41 7.51
N GLY A 99 -11.40 16.78 8.01
CA GLY A 99 -12.72 16.78 7.40
C GLY A 99 -13.01 15.48 6.65
N HIS A 100 -14.12 15.43 5.95
CA HIS A 100 -14.52 14.21 5.22
C HIS A 100 -14.26 14.31 3.72
N GLU A 101 -13.42 15.24 3.29
CA GLU A 101 -13.06 15.35 1.89
C GLU A 101 -12.15 14.20 1.47
N ILE A 102 -12.53 13.53 0.39
CA ILE A 102 -11.75 12.48 -0.22
C ILE A 102 -11.02 13.08 -1.42
N LEU A 103 -9.71 12.94 -1.47
CA LEU A 103 -8.90 13.39 -2.58
C LEU A 103 -8.63 12.21 -3.53
N ALA A 104 -9.01 12.36 -4.80
CA ALA A 104 -8.59 11.50 -5.89
C ALA A 104 -7.42 12.18 -6.62
N LEU A 105 -6.26 11.57 -6.60
CA LEU A 105 -5.02 12.09 -7.20
C LEU A 105 -4.84 11.65 -8.66
N SER A 106 -5.69 10.77 -9.14
CA SER A 106 -5.73 10.26 -10.52
C SER A 106 -7.15 9.98 -10.94
N ASP A 107 -7.33 9.58 -12.21
CA ASP A 107 -8.62 9.22 -12.80
C ASP A 107 -8.50 7.87 -13.51
N GLY A 108 -9.12 6.85 -12.95
CA GLY A 108 -9.09 5.47 -13.46
C GLY A 108 -9.91 5.22 -14.74
N ARG A 109 -10.67 6.21 -15.23
CA ARG A 109 -11.51 6.03 -16.43
C ARG A 109 -10.69 5.61 -17.66
N ARG A 110 -9.54 6.24 -17.87
CA ARG A 110 -8.64 5.89 -18.98
C ARG A 110 -8.05 4.49 -18.84
N ALA A 111 -7.71 4.09 -17.64
CA ALA A 111 -7.22 2.74 -17.35
C ALA A 111 -8.30 1.69 -17.64
N LYS A 112 -9.54 1.96 -17.28
CA LYS A 112 -10.69 1.10 -17.63
C LYS A 112 -10.90 0.99 -19.13
N GLU A 113 -10.88 2.10 -19.88
CA GLU A 113 -10.98 2.10 -21.33
C GLU A 113 -9.84 1.29 -21.99
N ALA A 114 -8.63 1.39 -21.45
CA ALA A 114 -7.49 0.60 -21.90
C ALA A 114 -7.70 -0.90 -21.66
N ALA A 115 -8.23 -1.28 -20.49
CA ALA A 115 -8.60 -2.67 -20.19
C ALA A 115 -9.67 -3.22 -21.14
N GLU A 116 -10.70 -2.43 -21.44
CA GLU A 116 -11.75 -2.79 -22.40
C GLU A 116 -11.15 -2.97 -23.80
N TRP A 117 -10.20 -2.14 -24.20
CA TRP A 117 -9.49 -2.29 -25.47
C TRP A 117 -8.57 -3.51 -25.49
N LEU A 118 -7.82 -3.80 -24.41
CA LEU A 118 -6.97 -4.99 -24.29
C LEU A 118 -7.79 -6.27 -24.49
N ALA A 119 -9.01 -6.33 -23.97
CA ALA A 119 -9.91 -7.46 -24.15
C ALA A 119 -10.33 -7.68 -25.63
N THR A 120 -10.13 -6.69 -26.51
CA THR A 120 -10.31 -6.88 -27.97
C THR A 120 -9.07 -7.46 -28.67
N LYS A 121 -7.94 -7.60 -27.94
CA LYS A 121 -6.64 -8.03 -28.47
C LYS A 121 -6.13 -9.32 -27.85
N ILE A 122 -6.59 -9.63 -26.65
CA ILE A 122 -6.17 -10.79 -25.88
C ILE A 122 -7.39 -11.64 -25.61
N ASP A 123 -7.37 -12.86 -26.14
CA ASP A 123 -8.46 -13.82 -25.94
C ASP A 123 -8.58 -14.16 -24.45
N ASP A 124 -9.82 -14.37 -23.99
CA ASP A 124 -10.17 -14.73 -22.61
C ASP A 124 -9.84 -13.67 -21.54
N LEU A 125 -9.40 -12.47 -21.90
CA LEU A 125 -9.23 -11.37 -20.96
C LEU A 125 -10.57 -10.77 -20.54
N ASP A 126 -10.91 -10.87 -19.26
CA ASP A 126 -12.08 -10.18 -18.70
C ASP A 126 -11.75 -8.72 -18.37
N PRO A 127 -12.26 -7.73 -19.11
CA PRO A 127 -11.98 -6.32 -18.89
C PRO A 127 -12.59 -5.78 -17.60
N ARG A 128 -13.53 -6.51 -16.97
CA ARG A 128 -14.09 -6.13 -15.67
C ARG A 128 -13.06 -6.27 -14.57
N GLY A 129 -12.08 -7.17 -14.77
CA GLY A 129 -10.98 -7.41 -13.86
C GLY A 129 -11.41 -7.96 -12.50
N ILE A 130 -10.76 -7.49 -11.46
CA ILE A 130 -11.04 -7.94 -10.09
C ILE A 130 -12.31 -7.31 -9.52
N GLU A 131 -12.95 -8.00 -8.57
CA GLU A 131 -14.23 -7.58 -8.03
C GLU A 131 -14.22 -6.18 -7.42
N SER A 132 -13.11 -5.77 -6.80
CA SER A 132 -12.97 -4.46 -6.16
C SER A 132 -12.97 -3.28 -7.13
N ASN A 133 -12.84 -3.50 -8.44
CA ASN A 133 -12.93 -2.45 -9.46
C ASN A 133 -14.25 -1.67 -9.42
N ARG A 134 -15.33 -2.27 -8.88
CA ARG A 134 -16.62 -1.59 -8.70
C ARG A 134 -16.56 -0.36 -7.77
N TRP A 135 -15.50 -0.26 -6.98
CA TRP A 135 -15.26 0.84 -6.03
C TRP A 135 -13.94 1.57 -6.29
N ARG A 136 -13.25 1.22 -7.41
CA ARG A 136 -11.95 1.80 -7.74
C ARG A 136 -12.14 3.06 -8.60
N GLU A 137 -11.43 4.12 -8.22
CA GLU A 137 -11.59 5.44 -8.82
C GLU A 137 -10.37 5.90 -9.61
N THR A 138 -9.16 5.42 -9.26
CA THR A 138 -7.90 6.05 -9.72
C THR A 138 -7.02 5.16 -10.58
N GLU A 139 -7.28 3.86 -10.60
CA GLU A 139 -6.61 2.86 -11.42
C GLU A 139 -7.62 1.77 -11.85
N TRP A 140 -7.20 0.80 -12.67
CA TRP A 140 -8.01 -0.37 -13.02
C TRP A 140 -7.17 -1.63 -12.89
N CYS A 141 -7.70 -2.64 -12.20
CA CYS A 141 -6.97 -3.86 -11.91
C CYS A 141 -7.59 -5.04 -12.66
N LEU A 142 -6.78 -5.73 -13.45
CA LEU A 142 -7.13 -6.98 -14.10
C LEU A 142 -6.66 -8.16 -13.24
N SER A 143 -7.26 -9.33 -13.43
CA SER A 143 -6.78 -10.54 -12.79
C SER A 143 -5.36 -10.85 -13.27
N GLU A 144 -4.55 -11.46 -12.38
CA GLU A 144 -3.21 -11.91 -12.75
C GLU A 144 -3.27 -12.89 -13.94
N THR A 145 -2.33 -12.78 -14.87
CA THR A 145 -2.34 -13.52 -16.13
C THR A 145 -0.94 -13.68 -16.71
N ASP A 146 -0.71 -14.77 -17.43
CA ASP A 146 0.50 -15.01 -18.21
C ASP A 146 0.68 -14.02 -19.38
N SER A 147 -0.39 -13.26 -19.71
CA SER A 147 -0.35 -12.25 -20.78
C SER A 147 0.16 -10.88 -20.35
N PHE A 148 0.72 -10.74 -19.14
CA PHE A 148 1.18 -9.46 -18.59
C PHE A 148 2.14 -8.71 -19.53
N GLU A 149 3.18 -9.39 -20.04
CA GLU A 149 4.16 -8.77 -20.94
C GLU A 149 3.47 -8.28 -22.26
N LEU A 150 2.56 -9.09 -22.81
CA LEU A 150 1.78 -8.70 -23.98
C LEU A 150 0.89 -7.48 -23.71
N MET A 151 0.26 -7.41 -22.54
CA MET A 151 -0.54 -6.23 -22.14
C MET A 151 0.33 -4.98 -22.10
N ARG A 152 1.50 -5.06 -21.49
CA ARG A 152 2.45 -3.95 -21.38
C ARG A 152 2.89 -3.46 -22.75
N ASP A 153 3.27 -4.38 -23.64
CA ASP A 153 3.73 -4.04 -24.99
C ASP A 153 2.58 -3.43 -25.82
N LEU A 154 1.39 -4.00 -25.74
CA LEU A 154 0.21 -3.45 -26.42
C LEU A 154 -0.15 -2.05 -25.93
N ILE A 155 -0.10 -1.78 -24.64
CA ILE A 155 -0.34 -0.45 -24.08
C ILE A 155 0.73 0.53 -24.57
N ALA A 156 2.01 0.16 -24.52
CA ALA A 156 3.12 1.00 -24.97
C ALA A 156 2.99 1.42 -26.46
N ASP A 157 2.44 0.55 -27.31
CA ASP A 157 2.23 0.80 -28.75
C ASP A 157 0.84 1.39 -29.08
N SER A 158 0.08 1.85 -28.09
CA SER A 158 -1.30 2.32 -28.25
C SER A 158 -1.47 3.81 -27.95
N LYS A 159 -2.71 4.28 -28.08
CA LYS A 159 -3.10 5.63 -27.62
C LYS A 159 -3.09 5.80 -26.09
N TRP A 160 -2.87 4.74 -25.34
CA TRP A 160 -2.74 4.74 -23.89
C TRP A 160 -1.29 4.51 -23.43
N SER A 161 -0.31 4.78 -24.30
CA SER A 161 1.14 4.65 -24.01
C SER A 161 1.64 5.53 -22.85
N ASP A 162 0.80 6.43 -22.37
CA ASP A 162 1.00 7.22 -21.15
C ASP A 162 0.57 6.49 -19.88
N LEU A 163 -0.08 5.33 -19.96
CA LEU A 163 -0.42 4.53 -18.80
C LEU A 163 0.68 3.52 -18.46
N GLU A 164 0.83 3.25 -17.18
CA GLU A 164 1.70 2.20 -16.67
C GLU A 164 0.92 0.91 -16.47
N VAL A 165 1.55 -0.24 -16.77
CA VAL A 165 1.02 -1.57 -16.51
C VAL A 165 1.99 -2.29 -15.59
N VAL A 166 1.55 -2.61 -14.37
CA VAL A 166 2.38 -3.20 -13.31
C VAL A 166 1.70 -4.45 -12.77
N SER A 167 2.43 -5.58 -12.69
CA SER A 167 2.00 -6.76 -11.96
C SER A 167 2.48 -6.69 -10.51
N THR A 168 1.61 -7.03 -9.58
CA THR A 168 1.94 -7.15 -8.16
C THR A 168 1.95 -8.60 -7.68
N GLY A 169 1.80 -9.58 -8.60
CA GLY A 169 1.62 -11.00 -8.28
C GLY A 169 0.20 -11.34 -7.75
N PHE A 170 -0.63 -10.33 -7.63
CA PHE A 170 -2.02 -10.40 -7.16
C PHE A 170 -3.00 -9.99 -8.25
N ALA A 171 -2.63 -8.92 -8.96
CA ALA A 171 -3.38 -8.32 -10.05
C ALA A 171 -2.43 -7.56 -10.98
N VAL A 172 -2.88 -7.35 -12.21
CA VAL A 172 -2.25 -6.43 -13.15
C VAL A 172 -2.93 -5.07 -13.02
N HIS A 173 -2.19 -4.07 -12.60
CA HIS A 173 -2.64 -2.70 -12.42
C HIS A 173 -2.38 -1.88 -13.67
N ILE A 174 -3.39 -1.18 -14.16
CA ILE A 174 -3.30 -0.16 -15.20
C ILE A 174 -3.58 1.17 -14.53
N ALA A 175 -2.62 2.08 -14.56
CA ALA A 175 -2.68 3.33 -13.82
C ALA A 175 -2.01 4.49 -14.54
N SER A 176 -2.24 5.70 -14.07
CA SER A 176 -1.47 6.86 -14.49
C SER A 176 -0.01 6.75 -14.04
N PRO A 177 0.95 7.30 -14.79
CA PRO A 177 2.37 7.22 -14.44
C PRO A 177 2.67 7.75 -13.04
N GLY A 178 3.51 7.01 -12.33
CA GLY A 178 3.97 7.40 -11.01
C GLY A 178 2.92 7.26 -9.90
N LEU A 179 1.78 6.61 -10.15
CA LEU A 179 0.81 6.30 -9.10
C LEU A 179 1.42 5.25 -8.17
N ASN A 180 1.80 5.66 -6.97
CA ASN A 180 2.37 4.79 -5.95
C ASN A 180 2.06 5.32 -4.54
N LYS A 181 2.24 4.48 -3.53
CA LYS A 181 1.93 4.80 -2.12
C LYS A 181 2.64 6.08 -1.63
N SER A 182 3.86 6.36 -2.12
CA SER A 182 4.63 7.56 -1.74
C SER A 182 3.92 8.85 -2.14
N ASN A 183 3.29 8.90 -3.32
CA ASN A 183 2.62 10.11 -3.78
C ASN A 183 1.39 10.44 -2.94
N GLY A 184 0.56 9.45 -2.64
CA GLY A 184 -0.56 9.64 -1.71
C GLY A 184 -0.09 10.00 -0.31
N LEU A 185 0.98 9.34 0.16
CA LEU A 185 1.55 9.62 1.47
C LEU A 185 2.08 11.05 1.59
N LYS A 186 2.79 11.56 0.58
CA LYS A 186 3.23 12.97 0.53
C LYS A 186 2.07 13.94 0.71
N VAL A 187 1.00 13.75 -0.04
CA VAL A 187 -0.19 14.62 0.04
C VAL A 187 -0.81 14.57 1.44
N ALA A 188 -0.95 13.38 2.02
CA ALA A 188 -1.52 13.21 3.36
C ALA A 188 -0.66 13.86 4.44
N LEU A 189 0.66 13.71 4.36
CA LEU A 189 1.61 14.32 5.31
C LEU A 189 1.64 15.84 5.18
N GLU A 190 1.63 16.37 3.96
CA GLU A 190 1.54 17.81 3.71
C GLU A 190 0.27 18.43 4.31
N GLN A 191 -0.88 17.76 4.16
CA GLN A 191 -2.14 18.21 4.76
C GLN A 191 -2.08 18.27 6.30
N ARG A 192 -1.36 17.34 6.92
CA ARG A 192 -1.17 17.32 8.38
C ARG A 192 -0.01 18.19 8.86
N GLY A 193 0.84 18.69 7.96
CA GLY A 193 2.05 19.42 8.33
C GLY A 193 3.10 18.52 9.04
N VAL A 194 3.14 17.23 8.69
CA VAL A 194 4.08 16.25 9.24
C VAL A 194 5.28 16.13 8.32
N ASP A 195 6.49 16.19 8.88
CA ASP A 195 7.73 15.97 8.14
C ASP A 195 7.90 14.47 7.85
N PRO A 196 8.06 14.05 6.58
CA PRO A 196 8.29 12.65 6.24
C PRO A 196 9.46 12.01 6.98
N SER A 197 10.51 12.77 7.31
CA SER A 197 11.67 12.27 8.08
C SER A 197 11.32 11.86 9.52
N ARG A 198 10.12 12.21 10.01
CA ARG A 198 9.59 11.86 11.33
C ARG A 198 8.46 10.81 11.26
N VAL A 199 8.37 10.11 10.13
CA VAL A 199 7.38 9.06 9.89
C VAL A 199 8.05 7.70 9.89
N ILE A 200 7.38 6.71 10.49
CA ILE A 200 7.73 5.29 10.40
C ILE A 200 6.80 4.64 9.38
N ALA A 201 7.32 3.86 8.45
CA ALA A 201 6.53 3.05 7.54
C ALA A 201 6.80 1.57 7.72
N CYS A 202 5.73 0.75 7.76
CA CYS A 202 5.79 -0.69 7.85
C CYS A 202 5.15 -1.31 6.61
N GLY A 203 5.86 -2.22 5.94
CA GLY A 203 5.39 -2.89 4.73
C GLY A 203 6.13 -4.21 4.51
N ASP A 204 5.78 -4.92 3.45
CA ASP A 204 6.35 -6.24 3.16
C ASP A 204 6.56 -6.54 1.67
N ALA A 205 6.01 -5.71 0.77
CA ALA A 205 5.97 -5.96 -0.66
C ALA A 205 6.67 -4.86 -1.50
N PRO A 206 7.04 -5.13 -2.76
CA PRO A 206 7.74 -4.16 -3.61
C PRO A 206 7.00 -2.83 -3.82
N ASN A 207 5.66 -2.80 -3.72
CA ASN A 207 4.88 -1.57 -3.81
C ASN A 207 5.02 -0.66 -2.57
N ASP A 208 5.72 -1.12 -1.51
CA ASP A 208 6.06 -0.32 -0.33
C ASP A 208 7.40 0.42 -0.47
N LEU A 209 8.27 -0.01 -1.38
CA LEU A 209 9.59 0.60 -1.57
C LEU A 209 9.52 2.12 -1.79
N PRO A 210 8.62 2.67 -2.63
CA PRO A 210 8.51 4.12 -2.77
C PRO A 210 8.13 4.84 -1.47
N MET A 211 7.37 4.17 -0.58
CA MET A 211 7.02 4.71 0.73
C MET A 211 8.23 4.67 1.68
N PHE A 212 9.03 3.59 1.64
CA PHE A 212 10.27 3.45 2.41
C PHE A 212 11.30 4.52 2.07
N ASP A 213 11.47 4.83 0.78
CA ASP A 213 12.37 5.89 0.32
C ASP A 213 11.96 7.30 0.78
N LEU A 214 10.70 7.49 1.18
CA LEU A 214 10.18 8.79 1.57
C LEU A 214 10.36 9.08 3.05
N VAL A 215 10.25 8.05 3.91
CA VAL A 215 10.11 8.21 5.37
C VAL A 215 11.45 8.17 6.10
N GLY A 216 11.44 8.58 7.37
CA GLY A 216 12.65 8.58 8.20
C GLY A 216 13.04 7.21 8.73
N LEU A 217 12.10 6.28 8.87
CA LEU A 217 12.35 4.90 9.26
C LEU A 217 11.41 3.95 8.52
N SER A 218 11.97 2.96 7.86
CA SER A 218 11.24 1.87 7.21
C SER A 218 11.43 0.56 7.97
N VAL A 219 10.37 -0.25 7.99
CA VAL A 219 10.33 -1.54 8.68
C VAL A 219 9.74 -2.58 7.74
N ALA A 220 10.55 -3.52 7.29
CA ALA A 220 10.07 -4.71 6.59
C ALA A 220 9.56 -5.75 7.63
N VAL A 221 8.29 -6.17 7.52
CA VAL A 221 7.67 -7.06 8.49
C VAL A 221 7.94 -8.54 8.24
N ASN A 222 8.44 -8.88 7.06
CA ASN A 222 8.88 -10.24 6.70
C ASN A 222 10.07 -10.19 5.73
N ASP A 223 10.55 -11.35 5.30
CA ASP A 223 11.68 -11.53 4.39
C ASP A 223 11.27 -12.22 3.06
N GLU A 224 9.99 -12.16 2.70
CA GLU A 224 9.48 -12.77 1.47
C GLU A 224 10.10 -12.12 0.22
N PHE A 225 10.31 -10.82 0.25
CA PHE A 225 10.96 -10.04 -0.81
C PHE A 225 12.30 -9.48 -0.31
N PRO A 226 13.43 -10.07 -0.75
CA PRO A 226 14.76 -9.63 -0.31
C PRO A 226 15.06 -8.14 -0.54
N GLU A 227 14.58 -7.57 -1.65
CA GLU A 227 14.73 -6.15 -1.97
C GLU A 227 14.03 -5.24 -0.96
N VAL A 228 12.89 -5.66 -0.43
CA VAL A 228 12.14 -4.93 0.60
C VAL A 228 12.88 -4.98 1.94
N SER A 229 13.34 -6.18 2.33
CA SER A 229 14.11 -6.37 3.57
C SER A 229 15.46 -5.64 3.57
N MET A 230 16.05 -5.40 2.39
CA MET A 230 17.34 -4.67 2.26
C MET A 230 17.15 -3.15 2.25
N SER A 231 15.94 -2.67 1.96
CA SER A 231 15.60 -1.24 1.89
C SER A 231 15.08 -0.69 3.22
N ALA A 232 14.77 -1.57 4.18
CA ALA A 232 14.23 -1.22 5.49
C ALA A 232 15.30 -0.92 6.53
#